data_e0856c18a8e32dc43085575613f75587
#
_entry.id   e0856c18a8e32dc43085575613f75587
#
_cell.length_a   1.000
_cell.length_b   1.000
_cell.length_c   1.000
_cell.angle_alpha   90.00
_cell.angle_beta   90.00
_cell.angle_gamma   90.00
#
_symmetry.space_group_name_H-M   'P 1'
#
loop_
_entity.id
_entity.type
_entity.pdbx_description
1 polymer ?
#
loop_
_entity_poly.entity_id
_entity_poly.type
_entity_poly.pdbx_seq_one_letter_code
_entity_poly.pdbx_strand_id
1 'polypeptide(L)'
;MIMIMLERYKIITLILVAGLIFRNQPGVPNNAAIFESQKARKIYPGTYEVILVRVHDGDTIIVDVPVFPAIIGENILVRLSHVDTPEITDKRPEVKTLAIKAREVLKQILHDAKKIELTELKRDKYFRINAIVIADGVNVQTTLMNLELAKPYDGGKKLPW
;
A
#
# COMPACT_ATOMS: atom_id res chain seq x y z
N MET A 1 28.96 -52.79 3.91
CA MET A 1 27.81 -52.24 3.14
C MET A 1 26.55 -52.03 4.00
N ILE A 2 26.23 -52.91 4.95
CA ILE A 2 25.07 -52.83 5.84
C ILE A 2 25.16 -51.66 6.85
N MET A 3 26.35 -51.34 7.37
CA MET A 3 26.56 -50.28 8.36
C MET A 3 26.28 -48.87 7.84
N ILE A 4 26.56 -48.63 6.59
CA ILE A 4 26.32 -47.30 5.94
C ILE A 4 24.82 -47.08 5.66
N MET A 5 24.06 -48.14 5.44
CA MET A 5 22.60 -48.03 5.27
C MET A 5 21.89 -47.69 6.60
N LEU A 6 22.34 -48.24 7.72
CA LEU A 6 21.77 -47.96 9.05
C LEU A 6 21.92 -46.48 9.48
N GLU A 7 23.07 -45.87 9.19
CA GLU A 7 23.30 -44.44 9.50
C GLU A 7 22.43 -43.51 8.64
N ARG A 8 22.20 -43.85 7.38
CA ARG A 8 21.30 -43.08 6.50
C ARG A 8 19.82 -43.14 6.97
N TYR A 9 19.37 -44.29 7.46
CA TYR A 9 18.03 -44.42 8.03
C TYR A 9 17.86 -43.58 9.30
N LYS A 10 18.87 -43.53 10.20
CA LYS A 10 18.83 -42.70 11.41
C LYS A 10 18.74 -41.22 11.07
N ILE A 11 19.46 -40.74 10.07
CA ILE A 11 19.43 -39.32 9.62
C ILE A 11 18.06 -38.98 9.04
N ILE A 12 17.49 -39.84 8.18
CA ILE A 12 16.16 -39.61 7.57
C ILE A 12 15.06 -39.61 8.65
N THR A 13 15.14 -40.54 9.62
CA THR A 13 14.18 -40.58 10.72
C THR A 13 14.31 -39.37 11.63
N LEU A 14 15.52 -38.85 11.88
CA LEU A 14 15.76 -37.66 12.70
C LEU A 14 15.20 -36.41 12.01
N ILE A 15 15.35 -36.28 10.68
CA ILE A 15 14.80 -35.15 9.88
C ILE A 15 13.27 -35.19 9.87
N LEU A 16 12.65 -36.37 9.72
CA LEU A 16 11.23 -36.56 9.78
C LEU A 16 10.61 -36.24 11.14
N VAL A 17 11.26 -36.67 12.22
CA VAL A 17 10.85 -36.38 13.61
C VAL A 17 11.05 -34.90 13.94
N ALA A 18 12.16 -34.28 13.53
CA ALA A 18 12.38 -32.86 13.69
C ALA A 18 11.34 -32.03 12.91
N GLY A 19 10.99 -32.44 11.70
CA GLY A 19 9.94 -31.81 10.90
C GLY A 19 8.55 -31.92 11.55
N LEU A 20 8.24 -33.04 12.23
CA LEU A 20 6.99 -33.20 12.97
C LEU A 20 6.97 -32.37 14.28
N ILE A 21 8.08 -32.26 14.98
CA ILE A 21 8.20 -31.49 16.23
C ILE A 21 8.07 -29.98 15.92
N PHE A 22 8.69 -29.48 14.84
CA PHE A 22 8.54 -28.08 14.42
C PHE A 22 7.14 -27.74 13.90
N ARG A 23 6.39 -28.74 13.40
CA ARG A 23 5.04 -28.55 12.86
C ARG A 23 3.96 -28.35 13.94
N ASN A 24 4.23 -28.76 15.17
CA ASN A 24 3.27 -28.74 16.28
C ASN A 24 3.67 -27.86 17.46
N GLN A 25 4.51 -26.87 17.27
CA GLN A 25 4.79 -25.87 18.32
C GLN A 25 3.53 -25.03 18.54
N PRO A 26 2.90 -25.03 19.72
CA PRO A 26 1.78 -24.16 20.01
C PRO A 26 2.23 -22.70 19.94
N GLY A 27 1.61 -21.92 19.07
CA GLY A 27 1.88 -20.49 18.89
C GLY A 27 2.70 -20.11 17.64
N VAL A 28 3.27 -21.07 16.90
CA VAL A 28 3.89 -20.78 15.59
C VAL A 28 2.88 -21.16 14.51
N PRO A 29 2.27 -20.17 13.81
CA PRO A 29 1.38 -20.47 12.70
C PRO A 29 2.18 -21.19 11.61
N ASN A 30 1.62 -22.26 11.04
CA ASN A 30 2.27 -22.94 9.92
C ASN A 30 2.34 -21.97 8.71
N ASN A 31 3.35 -22.13 7.86
CA ASN A 31 3.57 -21.24 6.71
C ASN A 31 2.34 -21.21 5.78
N ALA A 32 1.55 -22.28 5.67
CA ALA A 32 0.31 -22.31 4.90
C ALA A 32 -0.78 -21.41 5.52
N ALA A 33 -0.95 -21.42 6.85
CA ALA A 33 -1.90 -20.54 7.53
C ALA A 33 -1.48 -19.06 7.44
N ILE A 34 -0.17 -18.77 7.50
CA ILE A 34 0.36 -17.42 7.26
C ILE A 34 0.05 -16.99 5.82
N PHE A 35 0.31 -17.85 4.84
CA PHE A 35 0.07 -17.57 3.41
C PHE A 35 -1.42 -17.33 3.12
N GLU A 36 -2.32 -18.16 3.66
CA GLU A 36 -3.76 -17.99 3.50
C GLU A 36 -4.26 -16.73 4.22
N SER A 37 -3.75 -16.42 5.42
CA SER A 37 -4.09 -15.18 6.13
C SER A 37 -3.64 -13.93 5.38
N GLN A 38 -2.48 -13.98 4.71
CA GLN A 38 -1.97 -12.89 3.87
C GLN A 38 -2.75 -12.76 2.55
N LYS A 39 -3.16 -13.88 1.95
CA LYS A 39 -3.99 -13.88 0.73
C LYS A 39 -5.39 -13.32 0.98
N ALA A 40 -5.95 -13.53 2.18
CA ALA A 40 -7.22 -12.96 2.59
C ALA A 40 -7.15 -11.45 2.92
N ARG A 41 -5.97 -10.91 3.25
CA ARG A 41 -5.77 -9.50 3.61
C ARG A 41 -5.41 -8.68 2.37
N LYS A 42 -6.43 -8.21 1.67
CA LYS A 42 -6.25 -7.18 0.62
C LYS A 42 -5.84 -5.81 1.19
N ILE A 43 -5.98 -5.60 2.51
CA ILE A 43 -5.67 -4.35 3.22
C ILE A 43 -4.60 -4.65 4.27
N TYR A 44 -3.52 -3.87 4.26
CA TYR A 44 -2.51 -3.90 5.30
C TYR A 44 -2.93 -2.96 6.43
N PRO A 45 -3.21 -3.49 7.64
CA PRO A 45 -3.63 -2.67 8.77
C PRO A 45 -2.46 -1.86 9.30
N GLY A 46 -2.77 -0.72 9.90
CA GLY A 46 -1.81 0.16 10.52
C GLY A 46 -1.86 1.56 9.95
N THR A 47 -1.22 2.45 10.68
CA THR A 47 -1.01 3.85 10.30
C THR A 47 0.49 4.05 10.13
N TYR A 48 0.89 4.60 9.01
CA TYR A 48 2.28 4.80 8.64
C TYR A 48 2.53 6.29 8.45
N GLU A 49 3.32 6.89 9.33
CA GLU A 49 3.80 8.26 9.14
C GLU A 49 4.78 8.30 7.97
N VAL A 50 4.64 9.32 7.12
CA VAL A 50 5.41 9.44 5.88
C VAL A 50 5.92 10.87 5.68
N ILE A 51 6.99 11.00 4.90
CA ILE A 51 7.57 12.26 4.49
C ILE A 51 7.18 12.51 3.04
N LEU A 52 6.56 13.65 2.74
CA LEU A 52 6.22 14.04 1.38
C LEU A 52 7.49 14.33 0.59
N VAL A 53 7.70 13.63 -0.52
CA VAL A 53 8.76 13.95 -1.50
C VAL A 53 8.22 14.93 -2.54
N ARG A 54 7.07 14.59 -3.15
CA ARG A 54 6.36 15.48 -4.11
C ARG A 54 4.96 15.00 -4.40
N VAL A 55 4.12 15.90 -4.88
CA VAL A 55 2.84 15.58 -5.50
C VAL A 55 3.05 15.32 -7.00
N HIS A 56 2.54 14.19 -7.50
CA HIS A 56 2.67 13.80 -8.91
C HIS A 56 1.51 14.39 -9.73
N ASP A 57 0.29 14.12 -9.31
CA ASP A 57 -0.96 14.65 -9.88
C ASP A 57 -2.04 14.83 -8.79
N GLY A 58 -3.30 15.04 -9.18
CA GLY A 58 -4.37 15.33 -8.22
C GLY A 58 -4.72 14.21 -7.25
N ASP A 59 -4.34 12.97 -7.54
CA ASP A 59 -4.63 11.79 -6.69
C ASP A 59 -3.41 10.87 -6.47
N THR A 60 -2.21 11.33 -6.80
CA THR A 60 -1.00 10.52 -6.69
C THR A 60 0.14 11.34 -6.10
N ILE A 61 0.77 10.81 -5.06
CA ILE A 61 1.88 11.42 -4.34
C ILE A 61 3.09 10.49 -4.32
N ILE A 62 4.27 11.05 -4.08
CA ILE A 62 5.50 10.31 -3.81
C ILE A 62 5.94 10.65 -2.40
N VAL A 63 6.19 9.63 -1.62
CA VAL A 63 6.55 9.73 -0.20
C VAL A 63 7.70 8.82 0.15
N ASP A 64 8.40 9.14 1.24
CA ASP A 64 9.26 8.22 1.95
C ASP A 64 8.53 7.68 3.18
N VAL A 65 8.71 6.39 3.44
CA VAL A 65 8.11 5.66 4.57
C VAL A 65 9.25 5.25 5.52
N PRO A 66 9.63 6.06 6.52
CA PRO A 66 10.86 5.88 7.30
C PRO A 66 10.92 4.56 8.09
N VAL A 67 9.78 3.97 8.39
CA VAL A 67 9.70 2.68 9.09
C VAL A 67 10.11 1.50 8.21
N PHE A 68 10.20 1.68 6.89
CA PHE A 68 10.65 0.65 5.96
C PHE A 68 12.13 0.81 5.62
N PRO A 69 12.85 -0.28 5.30
CA PRO A 69 14.19 -0.18 4.72
C PRO A 69 14.19 0.71 3.46
N ALA A 70 15.23 1.53 3.26
CA ALA A 70 15.31 2.51 2.17
C ALA A 70 14.96 1.95 0.78
N ILE A 71 15.43 0.72 0.47
CA ILE A 71 15.17 0.06 -0.83
C ILE A 71 13.67 -0.17 -1.14
N ILE A 72 12.80 -0.14 -0.12
CA ILE A 72 11.35 -0.33 -0.27
C ILE A 72 10.54 0.80 0.39
N GLY A 73 11.20 1.75 1.01
CA GLY A 73 10.60 2.85 1.76
C GLY A 73 10.80 4.22 1.15
N GLU A 74 11.78 4.41 0.26
CA GLU A 74 12.05 5.69 -0.38
C GLU A 74 11.36 5.82 -1.73
N ASN A 75 10.91 7.04 -2.05
CA ASN A 75 10.25 7.40 -3.31
C ASN A 75 9.05 6.52 -3.68
N ILE A 76 8.27 6.16 -2.69
CA ILE A 76 7.10 5.29 -2.88
C ILE A 76 5.97 6.05 -3.55
N LEU A 77 5.50 5.52 -4.68
CA LEU A 77 4.32 6.04 -5.38
C LEU A 77 3.05 5.58 -4.67
N VAL A 78 2.29 6.53 -4.15
CA VAL A 78 1.03 6.30 -3.43
C VAL A 78 -0.11 6.96 -4.19
N ARG A 79 -1.11 6.15 -4.57
CA ARG A 79 -2.38 6.64 -5.10
C ARG A 79 -3.38 6.81 -3.97
N LEU A 80 -4.06 7.93 -3.93
CA LEU A 80 -5.16 8.17 -3.02
C LEU A 80 -6.31 7.20 -3.34
N SER A 81 -6.69 6.38 -2.36
CA SER A 81 -7.78 5.41 -2.49
C SER A 81 -9.14 6.10 -2.61
N HIS A 82 -10.11 5.41 -3.24
CA HIS A 82 -11.52 5.80 -3.30
C HIS A 82 -11.83 7.11 -4.03
N VAL A 83 -10.85 7.69 -4.72
CA VAL A 83 -11.04 8.91 -5.51
C VAL A 83 -10.43 8.80 -6.90
N ASP A 84 -10.97 9.59 -7.80
CA ASP A 84 -10.44 9.90 -9.11
C ASP A 84 -10.42 11.41 -9.30
N THR A 85 -9.34 11.94 -9.86
CA THR A 85 -9.20 13.36 -10.19
C THR A 85 -9.08 13.53 -11.69
N PRO A 86 -9.35 14.74 -12.23
CA PRO A 86 -9.15 15.01 -13.65
C PRO A 86 -7.69 14.77 -14.05
N GLU A 87 -7.48 14.29 -15.25
CA GLU A 87 -6.14 14.01 -15.79
C GLU A 87 -5.52 15.26 -16.40
N ILE A 88 -4.26 15.56 -16.08
CA ILE A 88 -3.53 16.71 -16.66
C ILE A 88 -3.35 16.55 -18.18
N THR A 89 -3.38 15.31 -18.66
CA THR A 89 -3.26 14.97 -20.09
C THR A 89 -4.58 15.04 -20.86
N ASP A 90 -5.70 15.39 -20.20
CA ASP A 90 -6.99 15.57 -20.88
C ASP A 90 -6.91 16.66 -21.95
N LYS A 91 -7.53 16.41 -23.10
CA LYS A 91 -7.51 17.34 -24.23
C LYS A 91 -8.44 18.54 -24.07
N ARG A 92 -9.42 18.44 -23.18
CA ARG A 92 -10.39 19.51 -22.87
C ARG A 92 -9.75 20.53 -21.94
N PRO A 93 -9.64 21.82 -22.33
CA PRO A 93 -8.94 22.83 -21.55
C PRO A 93 -9.52 23.02 -20.14
N GLU A 94 -10.86 22.96 -20.00
CA GLU A 94 -11.55 23.06 -18.72
C GLU A 94 -11.20 21.93 -17.76
N VAL A 95 -11.12 20.68 -18.26
CA VAL A 95 -10.75 19.51 -17.47
C VAL A 95 -9.27 19.58 -17.05
N LYS A 96 -8.42 20.02 -17.98
CA LYS A 96 -6.99 20.21 -17.69
C LYS A 96 -6.77 21.29 -16.63
N THR A 97 -7.52 22.39 -16.68
CA THR A 97 -7.47 23.45 -15.67
C THR A 97 -7.87 22.91 -14.30
N LEU A 98 -8.94 22.10 -14.25
CA LEU A 98 -9.41 21.46 -13.03
C LEU A 98 -8.37 20.47 -12.47
N ALA A 99 -7.71 19.70 -13.35
CA ALA A 99 -6.62 18.79 -12.96
C ALA A 99 -5.43 19.52 -12.32
N ILE A 100 -5.02 20.64 -12.91
CA ILE A 100 -3.96 21.47 -12.35
C ILE A 100 -4.38 22.01 -10.98
N LYS A 101 -5.62 22.50 -10.86
CA LYS A 101 -6.18 22.98 -9.59
C LYS A 101 -6.18 21.86 -8.51
N ALA A 102 -6.63 20.66 -8.87
CA ALA A 102 -6.64 19.51 -7.95
C ALA A 102 -5.24 19.20 -7.43
N ARG A 103 -4.25 19.17 -8.32
CA ARG A 103 -2.84 18.93 -7.94
C ARG A 103 -2.29 20.03 -7.04
N GLU A 104 -2.53 21.30 -7.34
CA GLU A 104 -2.00 22.41 -6.52
C GLU A 104 -2.67 22.45 -5.14
N VAL A 105 -3.99 22.18 -5.06
CA VAL A 105 -4.69 22.07 -3.77
C VAL A 105 -4.16 20.90 -2.95
N LEU A 106 -3.98 19.72 -3.55
CA LEU A 106 -3.37 18.56 -2.87
C LEU A 106 -1.97 18.92 -2.36
N LYS A 107 -1.16 19.58 -3.19
CA LYS A 107 0.18 20.03 -2.82
C LYS A 107 0.15 20.98 -1.63
N GLN A 108 -0.75 21.95 -1.63
CA GLN A 108 -0.91 22.90 -0.52
C GLN A 108 -1.30 22.19 0.78
N ILE A 109 -2.32 21.31 0.74
CA ILE A 109 -2.76 20.54 1.92
C ILE A 109 -1.60 19.76 2.54
N LEU A 110 -0.82 19.05 1.71
CA LEU A 110 0.25 18.20 2.20
C LEU A 110 1.51 18.97 2.59
N HIS A 111 1.77 20.11 1.96
CA HIS A 111 2.91 20.97 2.32
C HIS A 111 2.68 21.68 3.67
N ASP A 112 1.46 22.09 3.96
CA ASP A 112 1.10 22.80 5.20
C ASP A 112 0.93 21.85 6.38
N ALA A 113 0.75 20.54 6.12
CA ALA A 113 0.58 19.54 7.15
C ALA A 113 1.87 19.32 7.95
N LYS A 114 1.73 19.26 9.28
CA LYS A 114 2.81 18.89 10.20
C LYS A 114 3.05 17.38 10.21
N LYS A 115 2.00 16.61 9.96
CA LYS A 115 2.01 15.17 9.98
C LYS A 115 1.19 14.61 8.82
N ILE A 116 1.79 13.69 8.06
CA ILE A 116 1.11 12.96 6.99
C ILE A 116 1.17 11.48 7.32
N GLU A 117 0.02 10.83 7.25
CA GLU A 117 -0.14 9.41 7.56
C GLU A 117 -0.86 8.68 6.43
N LEU A 118 -0.47 7.44 6.20
CA LEU A 118 -1.14 6.51 5.30
C LEU A 118 -1.86 5.44 6.11
N THR A 119 -3.11 5.15 5.75
CA THR A 119 -3.90 4.07 6.33
C THR A 119 -4.54 3.22 5.23
N GLU A 120 -5.04 2.04 5.57
CA GLU A 120 -5.69 1.10 4.65
C GLU A 120 -4.85 0.77 3.39
N LEU A 121 -3.56 0.52 3.58
CA LEU A 121 -2.65 0.28 2.46
C LEU A 121 -3.06 -0.97 1.67
N LYS A 122 -3.14 -0.83 0.35
CA LYS A 122 -3.41 -1.91 -0.61
C LYS A 122 -2.39 -1.83 -1.75
N ARG A 123 -2.12 -2.95 -2.40
CA ARG A 123 -1.37 -2.96 -3.68
C ARG A 123 -2.35 -3.01 -4.85
N ASP A 124 -2.14 -2.17 -5.85
CA ASP A 124 -2.87 -2.26 -7.11
C ASP A 124 -2.17 -3.19 -8.13
N LYS A 125 -2.81 -3.38 -9.29
CA LYS A 125 -2.27 -4.21 -10.38
C LYS A 125 -1.01 -3.65 -11.03
N TYR A 126 -0.69 -2.38 -10.79
CA TYR A 126 0.52 -1.70 -11.28
C TYR A 126 1.61 -1.63 -10.21
N PHE A 127 1.45 -2.36 -9.11
CA PHE A 127 2.39 -2.42 -8.01
C PHE A 127 2.50 -1.12 -7.19
N ARG A 128 1.60 -0.14 -7.39
CA ARG A 128 1.53 1.06 -6.57
C ARG A 128 0.86 0.75 -5.23
N ILE A 129 1.15 1.56 -4.24
CA ILE A 129 0.40 1.56 -2.98
C ILE A 129 -0.83 2.44 -3.16
N ASN A 130 -2.01 1.89 -2.89
CA ASN A 130 -3.23 2.66 -2.69
C ASN A 130 -3.44 2.83 -1.20
N ALA A 131 -3.73 4.05 -0.74
CA ALA A 131 -3.92 4.34 0.68
C ALA A 131 -4.91 5.49 0.89
N ILE A 132 -5.50 5.53 2.07
CA ILE A 132 -6.12 6.74 2.59
C ILE A 132 -5.00 7.62 3.14
N VAL A 133 -4.98 8.89 2.76
CA VAL A 133 -4.01 9.89 3.19
C VAL A 133 -4.66 10.78 4.23
N ILE A 134 -4.04 10.89 5.40
CA ILE A 134 -4.46 11.74 6.50
C ILE A 134 -3.41 12.85 6.68
N ALA A 135 -3.83 14.09 6.65
CA ALA A 135 -2.99 15.25 6.90
C ALA A 135 -3.48 15.96 8.16
N ASP A 136 -2.67 16.01 9.21
CA ASP A 136 -3.03 16.56 10.53
C ASP A 136 -4.38 16.05 11.07
N GLY A 137 -4.67 14.76 10.87
CA GLY A 137 -5.93 14.12 11.31
C GLY A 137 -7.11 14.29 10.35
N VAL A 138 -6.96 15.01 9.24
CA VAL A 138 -8.01 15.25 8.24
C VAL A 138 -7.81 14.32 7.03
N ASN A 139 -8.90 13.67 6.59
CA ASN A 139 -8.87 12.82 5.40
C ASN A 139 -8.80 13.69 4.13
N VAL A 140 -7.68 13.57 3.41
CA VAL A 140 -7.37 14.37 2.22
C VAL A 140 -8.34 14.09 1.07
N GLN A 141 -8.73 12.83 0.86
CA GLN A 141 -9.69 12.46 -0.18
C GLN A 141 -11.05 13.11 0.04
N THR A 142 -11.53 13.10 1.29
CA THR A 142 -12.78 13.79 1.64
C THR A 142 -12.69 15.29 1.39
N THR A 143 -11.57 15.91 1.72
CA THR A 143 -11.34 17.33 1.44
C THR A 143 -11.38 17.63 -0.05
N LEU A 144 -10.71 16.82 -0.88
CA LEU A 144 -10.72 17.00 -2.34
C LEU A 144 -12.12 16.80 -2.94
N MET A 145 -12.90 15.82 -2.44
CA MET A 145 -14.29 15.61 -2.87
C MET A 145 -15.19 16.80 -2.50
N ASN A 146 -15.07 17.32 -1.28
CA ASN A 146 -15.84 18.48 -0.82
C ASN A 146 -15.54 19.76 -1.62
N LEU A 147 -14.33 19.85 -2.18
CA LEU A 147 -13.91 20.94 -3.06
C LEU A 147 -14.27 20.69 -4.55
N GLU A 148 -14.97 19.58 -4.84
CA GLU A 148 -15.32 19.15 -6.20
C GLU A 148 -14.09 18.92 -7.12
N LEU A 149 -12.94 18.63 -6.52
CA LEU A 149 -11.67 18.35 -7.19
C LEU A 149 -11.39 16.86 -7.36
N ALA A 150 -12.19 16.01 -6.72
CA ALA A 150 -12.17 14.56 -6.85
C ALA A 150 -13.58 14.00 -6.88
N LYS A 151 -13.74 12.85 -7.53
CA LYS A 151 -14.99 12.07 -7.60
C LYS A 151 -14.78 10.72 -6.93
N PRO A 152 -15.83 10.10 -6.33
CA PRO A 152 -15.73 8.76 -5.79
C PRO A 152 -15.33 7.75 -6.86
N TYR A 153 -14.37 6.87 -6.54
CA TYR A 153 -13.89 5.84 -7.46
C TYR A 153 -13.28 4.64 -6.72
N ASP A 154 -13.89 3.47 -6.87
CA ASP A 154 -13.42 2.21 -6.29
C ASP A 154 -12.99 1.17 -7.33
N GLY A 155 -12.59 1.61 -8.49
CA GLY A 155 -12.33 0.77 -9.66
C GLY A 155 -13.54 0.70 -10.59
N GLY A 156 -13.35 0.13 -11.78
CA GLY A 156 -14.40 0.03 -12.78
C GLY A 156 -14.49 1.27 -13.70
N LYS A 157 -15.69 1.71 -14.03
CA LYS A 157 -15.91 2.83 -14.95
C LYS A 157 -15.78 4.17 -14.20
N LYS A 158 -14.88 5.05 -14.68
CA LYS A 158 -14.74 6.41 -14.17
C LYS A 158 -15.98 7.25 -14.49
N LEU A 159 -16.33 8.15 -13.58
CA LEU A 159 -17.34 9.18 -13.85
C LEU A 159 -16.76 10.23 -14.83
N PRO A 160 -17.55 10.78 -15.76
CA PRO A 160 -17.05 11.81 -16.69
C PRO A 160 -16.72 13.09 -15.94
N TRP A 161 -15.66 13.74 -16.37
CA TRP A 161 -15.25 15.10 -15.93
C TRP A 161 -15.82 16.15 -16.87
#